data_1484b5057c329460a91bd73b29abaa94
#
_entry.id   1484b5057c329460a91bd73b29abaa94
#
_cell.length_a   1.000
_cell.length_b   1.000
_cell.length_c   1.000
_cell.angle_alpha   90.00
_cell.angle_beta   90.00
_cell.angle_gamma   90.00
#
_symmetry.space_group_name_H-M   'P 1'
#
loop_
_entity.id
_entity.type
_entity.pdbx_description
1 polymer ?
#
loop_
_entity_poly.entity_id
_entity_poly.type
_entity_poly.pdbx_seq_one_letter_code
_entity_poly.pdbx_strand_id
1 'polypeptide(L)'
;MKGDVNLQITENLILKCLNELNKNYINKQIYKKYYEGNHSILSNYQMQDSRSNMKLVFNYPRKFVDNEVGYLLGKPVNYISKSDDANIINTIDINTSHWDKEHNINLRKQSEIYGEAYELNYINEEGEFSAAILNPLNCFVLEDGTAERNVLLAIHKYTKQFDDSEYMDVYTDSEILHYKIGEATDGIVYSEGGLQLLGSHNHIFGKVPVIVCPANSERKSGFQDIISLFDAYNALNSDLVNEIADHRNAYLVIENAKLEEEDLGKMKQMGIIQVPSGGKVSWLTKDINDSFVKNELDNIERKIYDLMDEVNFNENWASNTSSLALRNKLLNLENRVSMREAIMEKVIKKRLKNLFIFLSKKEGKQYDYRDIAVKFTRNLPTDLTGLADVIVKLENVCSQETLLTLLPFVENPKMEVNKYSSEQKKLDLWNVDVSSKDNIKNQN
;
A
#
# COMPACT_ATOMS: atom_id res chain seq x y z
N MET A 1 -0.62 34.74 9.11
CA MET A 1 -0.87 35.65 7.99
C MET A 1 -1.66 34.89 6.96
N LYS A 2 -2.99 35.08 6.89
CA LYS A 2 -3.78 34.66 5.74
C LYS A 2 -3.50 35.66 4.63
N GLY A 3 -2.59 35.35 3.72
CA GLY A 3 -2.56 36.01 2.45
C GLY A 3 -3.78 35.52 1.69
N ASP A 4 -4.80 36.39 1.57
CA ASP A 4 -5.92 36.19 0.67
C ASP A 4 -5.39 36.20 -0.78
N VAL A 5 -4.78 35.12 -1.21
CA VAL A 5 -4.63 34.85 -2.63
C VAL A 5 -6.01 34.35 -3.06
N ASN A 6 -6.89 35.30 -3.41
CA ASN A 6 -8.10 34.99 -4.16
C ASN A 6 -7.64 34.47 -5.52
N LEU A 7 -7.30 33.19 -5.60
CA LEU A 7 -6.89 32.54 -6.84
C LEU A 7 -8.14 32.53 -7.72
N GLN A 8 -8.21 33.43 -8.71
CA GLN A 8 -9.25 33.32 -9.72
C GLN A 8 -9.03 32.03 -10.49
N ILE A 9 -9.96 31.10 -10.34
CA ILE A 9 -9.96 29.83 -11.07
C ILE A 9 -10.36 30.19 -12.51
N THR A 10 -9.32 30.34 -13.33
CA THR A 10 -9.46 30.60 -14.77
C THR A 10 -9.26 29.32 -15.56
N GLU A 11 -9.84 29.28 -16.76
CA GLU A 11 -9.60 28.15 -17.70
C GLU A 11 -8.12 27.88 -17.90
N ASN A 12 -7.31 28.93 -18.07
CA ASN A 12 -5.85 28.81 -18.23
C ASN A 12 -5.17 28.11 -17.03
N LEU A 13 -5.62 28.39 -15.80
CA LEU A 13 -5.09 27.71 -14.63
C LEU A 13 -5.44 26.21 -14.63
N ILE A 14 -6.68 25.89 -14.96
CA ILE A 14 -7.16 24.50 -15.05
C ILE A 14 -6.37 23.74 -16.12
N LEU A 15 -6.17 24.35 -17.28
CA LEU A 15 -5.36 23.78 -18.38
C LEU A 15 -3.91 23.54 -17.95
N LYS A 16 -3.30 24.46 -17.20
CA LYS A 16 -1.95 24.24 -16.65
C LYS A 16 -1.92 23.02 -15.71
N CYS A 17 -2.91 22.87 -14.85
CA CYS A 17 -3.02 21.70 -13.96
C CYS A 17 -3.20 20.39 -14.76
N LEU A 18 -4.01 20.41 -15.81
CA LEU A 18 -4.22 19.27 -16.68
C LEU A 18 -2.95 18.88 -17.45
N ASN A 19 -2.20 19.85 -17.94
CA ASN A 19 -0.92 19.60 -18.60
C ASN A 19 0.14 19.08 -17.62
N GLU A 20 0.13 19.52 -16.37
CA GLU A 20 1.03 19.00 -15.34
C GLU A 20 0.66 17.57 -14.93
N LEU A 21 -0.63 17.23 -14.87
CA LEU A 21 -1.10 15.86 -14.72
C LEU A 21 -0.51 14.94 -15.80
N ASN A 22 -0.58 15.36 -17.06
CA ASN A 22 -0.10 14.58 -18.20
C ASN A 22 1.43 14.38 -18.18
N LYS A 23 2.23 15.35 -17.73
CA LYS A 23 3.69 15.19 -17.58
C LYS A 23 4.05 14.11 -16.57
N ASN A 24 3.30 14.04 -15.47
CA ASN A 24 3.55 13.06 -14.39
C ASN A 24 2.99 11.68 -14.71
N TYR A 25 2.10 11.58 -15.70
CA TYR A 25 1.39 10.35 -16.06
C TYR A 25 2.33 9.20 -16.43
N ILE A 26 3.37 9.47 -17.24
CA ILE A 26 4.30 8.44 -17.73
C ILE A 26 5.01 7.74 -16.57
N ASN A 27 5.56 8.50 -15.63
CA ASN A 27 6.25 7.94 -14.46
C ASN A 27 5.29 7.14 -13.57
N LYS A 28 4.10 7.68 -13.30
CA LYS A 28 3.08 6.99 -12.51
C LYS A 28 2.62 5.70 -13.19
N GLN A 29 2.52 5.67 -14.52
CA GLN A 29 2.23 4.45 -15.28
C GLN A 29 3.33 3.39 -15.16
N ILE A 30 4.61 3.79 -15.14
CA ILE A 30 5.72 2.86 -14.91
C ILE A 30 5.56 2.19 -13.55
N TYR A 31 5.31 2.95 -12.49
CA TYR A 31 5.11 2.40 -11.15
C TYR A 31 3.94 1.43 -11.09
N LYS A 32 2.81 1.78 -11.73
CA LYS A 32 1.67 0.88 -11.87
C LYS A 32 2.05 -0.44 -12.53
N LYS A 33 2.74 -0.38 -13.68
CA LYS A 33 3.17 -1.57 -14.42
C LYS A 33 4.05 -2.48 -13.56
N TYR A 34 5.02 -1.91 -12.83
CA TYR A 34 5.88 -2.69 -11.94
C TYR A 34 5.09 -3.34 -10.81
N TYR A 35 4.18 -2.62 -10.19
CA TYR A 35 3.30 -3.18 -9.16
C TYR A 35 2.42 -4.32 -9.72
N GLU A 36 1.91 -4.18 -10.93
CA GLU A 36 1.08 -5.19 -11.61
C GLU A 36 1.88 -6.39 -12.17
N GLY A 37 3.21 -6.37 -12.09
CA GLY A 37 4.08 -7.42 -12.61
C GLY A 37 4.45 -7.26 -14.08
N ASN A 38 4.10 -6.13 -14.70
CA ASN A 38 4.45 -5.81 -16.08
C ASN A 38 5.80 -5.08 -16.14
N HIS A 39 6.87 -5.77 -15.72
CA HIS A 39 8.22 -5.22 -15.67
C HIS A 39 8.83 -5.05 -17.07
N SER A 40 9.86 -4.20 -17.17
CA SER A 40 10.55 -3.85 -18.43
C SER A 40 11.09 -5.08 -19.16
N ILE A 41 11.46 -6.13 -18.47
CA ILE A 41 11.98 -7.37 -19.05
C ILE A 41 11.00 -8.02 -20.03
N LEU A 42 9.69 -7.87 -19.83
CA LEU A 42 8.68 -8.45 -20.71
C LEU A 42 8.72 -7.85 -22.13
N SER A 43 9.12 -6.58 -22.25
CA SER A 43 9.22 -5.85 -23.52
C SER A 43 10.66 -5.76 -24.06
N ASN A 44 11.63 -5.51 -23.17
CA ASN A 44 12.98 -5.10 -23.57
C ASN A 44 14.00 -6.24 -23.62
N TYR A 45 13.70 -7.37 -22.93
CA TYR A 45 14.60 -8.52 -22.92
C TYR A 45 14.38 -9.39 -24.15
N GLN A 46 15.48 -9.69 -24.86
CA GLN A 46 15.48 -10.58 -26.01
C GLN A 46 16.83 -11.30 -26.11
N MET A 47 16.77 -12.62 -26.19
CA MET A 47 17.93 -13.45 -26.51
C MET A 47 18.18 -13.45 -28.02
N GLN A 48 19.40 -13.87 -28.43
CA GLN A 48 19.73 -14.05 -29.81
C GLN A 48 18.81 -15.07 -30.52
N ASP A 49 18.60 -14.90 -31.81
CA ASP A 49 17.76 -15.80 -32.61
C ASP A 49 18.13 -17.27 -32.40
N SER A 50 17.14 -18.14 -32.34
CA SER A 50 17.24 -19.57 -32.07
C SER A 50 17.57 -20.03 -30.64
N ARG A 51 17.74 -19.10 -29.68
CA ARG A 51 17.94 -19.43 -28.27
C ARG A 51 16.62 -19.35 -27.48
N SER A 52 16.60 -20.06 -26.36
CA SER A 52 15.49 -19.95 -25.41
C SER A 52 15.30 -18.50 -24.97
N ASN A 53 14.08 -18.02 -24.88
CA ASN A 53 13.77 -16.63 -24.54
C ASN A 53 12.67 -16.56 -23.47
N MET A 54 12.86 -17.27 -22.38
CA MET A 54 11.99 -17.20 -21.21
C MET A 54 12.24 -15.91 -20.44
N LYS A 55 11.17 -15.24 -20.04
CA LYS A 55 11.19 -13.97 -19.33
C LYS A 55 10.57 -14.18 -17.95
N LEU A 56 11.38 -14.11 -16.91
CA LEU A 56 10.96 -14.29 -15.52
C LEU A 56 10.74 -12.95 -14.87
N VAL A 57 9.63 -12.81 -14.16
CA VAL A 57 9.31 -11.62 -13.38
C VAL A 57 9.13 -12.01 -11.93
N PHE A 58 9.97 -11.46 -11.08
CA PHE A 58 9.83 -11.52 -9.62
C PHE A 58 9.19 -10.23 -9.14
N ASN A 59 7.91 -10.28 -8.83
CA ASN A 59 7.13 -9.07 -8.50
C ASN A 59 7.37 -8.63 -7.04
N TYR A 60 8.60 -8.22 -6.73
CA TYR A 60 8.96 -7.62 -5.43
C TYR A 60 8.20 -6.32 -5.14
N PRO A 61 7.96 -5.41 -6.10
CA PRO A 61 7.20 -4.19 -5.84
C PRO A 61 5.85 -4.47 -5.18
N ARG A 62 5.09 -5.42 -5.73
CA ARG A 62 3.81 -5.83 -5.16
C ARG A 62 3.96 -6.43 -3.77
N LYS A 63 4.93 -7.33 -3.62
CA LYS A 63 5.19 -8.00 -2.34
C LYS A 63 5.45 -6.97 -1.23
N PHE A 64 6.33 -6.01 -1.46
CA PHE A 64 6.72 -5.03 -0.44
C PHE A 64 5.60 -4.04 -0.13
N VAL A 65 4.91 -3.52 -1.15
CA VAL A 65 3.76 -2.64 -0.93
C VAL A 65 2.67 -3.34 -0.13
N ASP A 66 2.31 -4.58 -0.51
CA ASP A 66 1.25 -5.33 0.17
C ASP A 66 1.67 -5.71 1.61
N ASN A 67 2.97 -6.03 1.85
CA ASN A 67 3.51 -6.30 3.18
C ASN A 67 3.48 -5.06 4.08
N GLU A 68 4.01 -3.92 3.62
CA GLU A 68 4.05 -2.68 4.39
C GLU A 68 2.63 -2.22 4.77
N VAL A 69 1.72 -2.21 3.79
CA VAL A 69 0.32 -1.83 4.02
C VAL A 69 -0.39 -2.82 4.95
N GLY A 70 -0.17 -4.12 4.76
CA GLY A 70 -0.72 -5.16 5.63
C GLY A 70 -0.18 -5.09 7.05
N TYR A 71 1.09 -4.72 7.23
CA TYR A 71 1.71 -4.52 8.53
C TYR A 71 1.11 -3.32 9.29
N LEU A 72 0.91 -2.19 8.59
CA LEU A 72 0.38 -0.96 9.17
C LEU A 72 -1.14 -0.99 9.38
N LEU A 73 -1.91 -1.46 8.40
CA LEU A 73 -3.38 -1.32 8.31
C LEU A 73 -4.12 -2.66 8.26
N GLY A 74 -3.45 -3.78 8.46
CA GLY A 74 -4.10 -5.09 8.49
C GLY A 74 -5.14 -5.24 9.60
N LYS A 75 -4.99 -4.46 10.70
CA LYS A 75 -6.01 -4.27 11.73
C LYS A 75 -6.72 -2.93 11.54
N PRO A 76 -8.00 -2.80 11.94
CA PRO A 76 -8.72 -1.52 11.89
C PRO A 76 -7.99 -0.43 12.68
N VAL A 77 -8.14 0.80 12.24
CA VAL A 77 -7.66 1.98 12.97
C VAL A 77 -8.63 2.28 14.11
N ASN A 78 -8.13 2.50 15.31
CA ASN A 78 -8.95 2.81 16.48
C ASN A 78 -8.91 4.31 16.78
N TYR A 79 -10.07 4.86 17.12
CA TYR A 79 -10.25 6.25 17.51
C TYR A 79 -10.44 6.33 19.03
N ILE A 80 -9.70 7.24 19.68
CA ILE A 80 -9.76 7.44 21.13
C ILE A 80 -9.99 8.93 21.40
N SER A 81 -11.02 9.26 22.17
CA SER A 81 -11.23 10.63 22.67
C SER A 81 -10.29 10.90 23.84
N LYS A 82 -9.54 12.02 23.77
CA LYS A 82 -8.67 12.47 24.86
C LYS A 82 -9.46 13.04 26.05
N SER A 83 -10.66 13.56 25.78
CA SER A 83 -11.59 14.07 26.76
C SER A 83 -12.54 13.00 27.32
N ASP A 84 -12.38 11.73 26.91
CA ASP A 84 -13.25 10.61 27.28
C ASP A 84 -14.71 10.74 26.82
N ASP A 85 -14.96 11.51 25.77
CA ASP A 85 -16.31 11.63 25.20
C ASP A 85 -16.64 10.41 24.33
N ALA A 86 -17.40 9.47 24.91
CA ALA A 86 -17.88 8.28 24.20
C ALA A 86 -18.82 8.61 23.02
N ASN A 87 -19.52 9.75 23.07
CA ASN A 87 -20.46 10.12 22.01
C ASN A 87 -19.73 10.48 20.72
N ILE A 88 -18.59 11.17 20.82
CA ILE A 88 -17.81 11.52 19.63
C ILE A 88 -17.26 10.26 18.95
N ILE A 89 -16.79 9.28 19.73
CA ILE A 89 -16.29 8.00 19.19
C ILE A 89 -17.41 7.22 18.50
N ASN A 90 -18.56 7.08 19.16
CA ASN A 90 -19.72 6.41 18.57
C ASN A 90 -20.20 7.13 17.29
N THR A 91 -20.14 8.47 17.27
CA THR A 91 -20.51 9.25 16.08
C THR A 91 -19.53 9.01 14.92
N ILE A 92 -18.22 8.90 15.19
CA ILE A 92 -17.23 8.54 14.17
C ILE A 92 -17.51 7.14 13.65
N ASP A 93 -17.72 6.17 14.56
CA ASP A 93 -17.93 4.77 14.22
C ASP A 93 -19.16 4.60 13.31
N ILE A 94 -20.29 5.19 13.67
CA ILE A 94 -21.52 5.14 12.84
C ILE A 94 -21.29 5.68 11.43
N ASN A 95 -20.50 6.74 11.27
CA ASN A 95 -20.29 7.38 9.97
C ASN A 95 -19.16 6.77 9.13
N THR A 96 -18.27 5.97 9.72
CA THR A 96 -17.05 5.53 9.01
C THR A 96 -16.78 4.03 9.05
N SER A 97 -17.18 3.28 10.08
CA SER A 97 -16.76 1.89 10.30
C SER A 97 -17.12 0.92 9.18
N HIS A 98 -18.18 1.19 8.43
CA HIS A 98 -18.64 0.33 7.35
C HIS A 98 -17.79 0.43 6.06
N TRP A 99 -16.89 1.44 5.94
CA TRP A 99 -16.04 1.61 4.75
C TRP A 99 -14.57 1.94 5.06
N ASP A 100 -14.24 2.46 6.23
CA ASP A 100 -12.94 3.11 6.50
C ASP A 100 -11.75 2.14 6.46
N LYS A 101 -11.94 0.87 6.87
CA LYS A 101 -10.86 -0.12 6.89
C LYS A 101 -10.33 -0.40 5.48
N GLU A 102 -11.21 -0.75 4.56
CA GLU A 102 -10.85 -1.03 3.17
C GLU A 102 -10.31 0.24 2.49
N HIS A 103 -10.96 1.36 2.74
CA HIS A 103 -10.55 2.65 2.20
C HIS A 103 -9.14 3.04 2.64
N ASN A 104 -8.81 2.91 3.93
CA ASN A 104 -7.49 3.22 4.46
C ASN A 104 -6.39 2.35 3.84
N ILE A 105 -6.65 1.04 3.68
CA ILE A 105 -5.75 0.10 3.01
C ILE A 105 -5.52 0.53 1.56
N ASN A 106 -6.58 0.77 0.81
CA ASN A 106 -6.48 1.13 -0.60
C ASN A 106 -5.83 2.51 -0.81
N LEU A 107 -6.14 3.50 0.03
CA LEU A 107 -5.53 4.82 -0.01
C LEU A 107 -4.01 4.74 0.22
N ARG A 108 -3.60 4.01 1.26
CA ARG A 108 -2.18 3.83 1.56
C ARG A 108 -1.45 3.07 0.46
N LYS A 109 -2.07 2.00 -0.05
CA LYS A 109 -1.54 1.20 -1.16
C LYS A 109 -1.29 2.06 -2.40
N GLN A 110 -2.26 2.86 -2.82
CA GLN A 110 -2.09 3.77 -3.96
C GLN A 110 -1.01 4.82 -3.69
N SER A 111 -0.94 5.34 -2.47
CA SER A 111 0.11 6.26 -2.07
C SER A 111 1.51 5.64 -2.22
N GLU A 112 1.72 4.40 -1.78
CA GLU A 112 3.02 3.69 -1.95
C GLU A 112 3.35 3.39 -3.42
N ILE A 113 2.36 3.05 -4.23
CA ILE A 113 2.58 2.77 -5.65
C ILE A 113 2.97 4.04 -6.40
N TYR A 114 2.22 5.13 -6.24
CA TYR A 114 2.35 6.33 -7.08
C TYR A 114 3.16 7.47 -6.48
N GLY A 115 3.56 7.34 -5.20
CA GLY A 115 4.21 8.41 -4.43
C GLY A 115 3.24 9.30 -3.69
N GLU A 116 2.01 9.41 -4.16
CA GLU A 116 0.89 10.11 -3.51
C GLU A 116 -0.45 9.54 -3.99
N ALA A 117 -1.47 9.65 -3.15
CA ALA A 117 -2.84 9.32 -3.45
C ALA A 117 -3.78 10.44 -3.02
N TYR A 118 -5.00 10.44 -3.51
CA TYR A 118 -5.96 11.51 -3.30
C TYR A 118 -7.28 10.96 -2.79
N GLU A 119 -7.74 11.50 -1.67
CA GLU A 119 -9.01 11.17 -1.06
C GLU A 119 -9.99 12.31 -1.26
N LEU A 120 -11.11 12.06 -1.93
CA LEU A 120 -12.24 12.97 -2.02
C LEU A 120 -13.21 12.67 -0.88
N ASN A 121 -13.53 13.69 -0.07
CA ASN A 121 -14.63 13.60 0.88
C ASN A 121 -15.90 14.23 0.27
N TYR A 122 -17.00 13.53 0.34
CA TYR A 122 -18.27 13.97 -0.28
C TYR A 122 -19.46 13.52 0.55
N ILE A 123 -20.64 14.00 0.16
CA ILE A 123 -21.92 13.55 0.69
C ILE A 123 -22.55 12.69 -0.39
N ASN A 124 -22.91 11.45 -0.06
CA ASN A 124 -23.53 10.52 -0.99
C ASN A 124 -25.01 10.90 -1.27
N GLU A 125 -25.65 10.17 -2.18
CA GLU A 125 -27.06 10.39 -2.55
C GLU A 125 -28.03 10.18 -1.38
N GLU A 126 -27.65 9.39 -0.38
CA GLU A 126 -28.41 9.13 0.84
C GLU A 126 -28.23 10.24 1.90
N GLY A 127 -27.42 11.25 1.61
CA GLY A 127 -27.13 12.36 2.53
C GLY A 127 -26.16 11.99 3.65
N GLU A 128 -25.29 11.00 3.44
CA GLU A 128 -24.28 10.54 4.39
C GLU A 128 -22.88 10.98 3.96
N PHE A 129 -22.01 11.17 4.96
CA PHE A 129 -20.60 11.44 4.71
C PHE A 129 -19.89 10.20 4.17
N SER A 130 -19.15 10.36 3.11
CA SER A 130 -18.40 9.29 2.46
C SER A 130 -17.04 9.77 1.96
N ALA A 131 -16.16 8.84 1.61
CA ALA A 131 -14.87 9.12 1.00
C ALA A 131 -14.63 8.21 -0.20
N ALA A 132 -14.03 8.76 -1.25
CA ALA A 132 -13.61 8.04 -2.45
C ALA A 132 -12.13 8.29 -2.73
N ILE A 133 -11.46 7.31 -3.33
CA ILE A 133 -10.07 7.44 -3.75
C ILE A 133 -10.06 7.84 -5.22
N LEU A 134 -9.53 9.01 -5.51
CA LEU A 134 -9.31 9.46 -6.88
C LEU A 134 -8.01 8.82 -7.40
N ASN A 135 -8.10 8.21 -8.59
CA ASN A 135 -6.95 7.55 -9.20
C ASN A 135 -5.79 8.54 -9.42
N PRO A 136 -4.60 8.30 -8.87
CA PRO A 136 -3.46 9.21 -9.02
C PRO A 136 -2.98 9.43 -10.45
N LEU A 137 -3.34 8.54 -11.38
CA LEU A 137 -3.08 8.74 -12.82
C LEU A 137 -3.97 9.83 -13.44
N ASN A 138 -5.14 10.06 -12.84
CA ASN A 138 -6.18 10.92 -13.39
C ASN A 138 -6.47 12.13 -12.49
N CYS A 139 -5.73 12.30 -11.41
CA CYS A 139 -5.93 13.38 -10.45
C CYS A 139 -4.65 14.19 -10.25
N PHE A 140 -4.81 15.52 -10.20
CA PHE A 140 -3.76 16.46 -9.85
C PHE A 140 -4.29 17.47 -8.83
N VAL A 141 -3.46 17.83 -7.87
CA VAL A 141 -3.77 18.80 -6.81
C VAL A 141 -2.79 19.95 -6.87
N LEU A 142 -3.33 21.16 -6.99
CA LEU A 142 -2.56 22.38 -6.90
C LEU A 142 -2.49 22.83 -5.44
N GLU A 143 -1.28 23.03 -4.93
CA GLU A 143 -1.00 23.55 -3.59
C GLU A 143 -0.47 24.99 -3.66
N ASP A 144 -0.57 25.72 -2.55
CA ASP A 144 -0.20 27.14 -2.45
C ASP A 144 1.31 27.42 -2.44
N GLY A 145 2.13 26.37 -2.45
CA GLY A 145 3.60 26.47 -2.39
C GLY A 145 4.16 26.96 -1.04
N THR A 146 3.30 27.18 -0.04
CA THR A 146 3.73 27.49 1.33
C THR A 146 4.20 26.24 2.07
N ALA A 147 4.81 26.43 3.25
CA ALA A 147 5.21 25.32 4.12
C ALA A 147 4.01 24.45 4.57
N GLU A 148 2.81 25.02 4.63
CA GLU A 148 1.58 24.33 4.99
C GLU A 148 1.01 23.48 3.86
N ARG A 149 1.37 23.78 2.59
CA ARG A 149 0.88 23.11 1.39
C ARG A 149 -0.64 23.00 1.37
N ASN A 150 -1.32 24.15 1.48
CA ASN A 150 -2.76 24.19 1.41
C ASN A 150 -3.23 23.88 -0.01
N VAL A 151 -4.25 23.04 -0.13
CA VAL A 151 -4.86 22.70 -1.42
C VAL A 151 -5.68 23.90 -1.90
N LEU A 152 -5.36 24.40 -3.09
CA LEU A 152 -6.05 25.51 -3.76
C LEU A 152 -7.14 25.03 -4.71
N LEU A 153 -6.87 23.97 -5.46
CA LEU A 153 -7.83 23.26 -6.29
C LEU A 153 -7.35 21.83 -6.54
N ALA A 154 -8.27 20.95 -6.92
CA ALA A 154 -7.96 19.62 -7.41
C ALA A 154 -8.73 19.35 -8.71
N ILE A 155 -8.12 18.63 -9.63
CA ILE A 155 -8.77 18.18 -10.86
C ILE A 155 -8.79 16.65 -10.89
N HIS A 156 -9.88 16.08 -11.39
CA HIS A 156 -10.02 14.64 -11.61
C HIS A 156 -10.58 14.37 -12.99
N LYS A 157 -9.80 13.74 -13.85
CA LYS A 157 -10.18 13.37 -15.22
C LYS A 157 -10.79 11.97 -15.23
N TYR A 158 -11.88 11.77 -15.98
CA TYR A 158 -12.53 10.48 -16.11
C TYR A 158 -13.25 10.33 -17.45
N THR A 159 -13.58 9.11 -17.81
CA THR A 159 -14.43 8.76 -18.94
C THR A 159 -15.70 8.07 -18.44
N LYS A 160 -16.81 8.26 -19.11
CA LYS A 160 -18.04 7.54 -18.81
C LYS A 160 -18.09 6.24 -19.61
N GLN A 161 -18.74 5.24 -19.07
CA GLN A 161 -18.95 3.98 -19.78
C GLN A 161 -19.75 4.23 -21.06
N PHE A 162 -19.30 3.68 -22.18
CA PHE A 162 -19.89 3.85 -23.51
C PHE A 162 -19.86 5.28 -24.07
N ASP A 163 -18.99 6.14 -23.55
CA ASP A 163 -18.80 7.49 -24.05
C ASP A 163 -17.28 7.73 -24.24
N ASP A 164 -16.87 8.00 -25.45
CA ASP A 164 -15.46 8.26 -25.81
C ASP A 164 -14.97 9.65 -25.37
N SER A 165 -15.90 10.49 -24.88
CA SER A 165 -15.56 11.83 -24.39
C SER A 165 -14.84 11.78 -23.05
N GLU A 166 -13.85 12.65 -22.88
CA GLU A 166 -13.18 12.85 -21.60
C GLU A 166 -13.90 13.94 -20.80
N TYR A 167 -14.04 13.70 -19.51
CA TYR A 167 -14.65 14.60 -18.54
C TYR A 167 -13.66 14.95 -17.43
N MET A 168 -13.88 16.07 -16.79
CA MET A 168 -13.07 16.52 -15.67
C MET A 168 -13.94 17.24 -14.63
N ASP A 169 -13.75 16.86 -13.38
CA ASP A 169 -14.26 17.60 -12.24
C ASP A 169 -13.16 18.45 -11.64
N VAL A 170 -13.48 19.70 -11.35
CA VAL A 170 -12.61 20.66 -10.71
C VAL A 170 -13.18 21.00 -9.34
N TYR A 171 -12.48 20.59 -8.29
CA TYR A 171 -12.87 20.80 -6.91
C TYR A 171 -12.23 22.09 -6.39
N THR A 172 -13.07 23.02 -5.96
CA THR A 172 -12.68 24.31 -5.37
C THR A 172 -12.96 24.33 -3.87
N ASP A 173 -12.87 25.47 -3.22
CA ASP A 173 -13.21 25.63 -1.81
C ASP A 173 -14.73 25.69 -1.54
N SER A 174 -15.52 25.98 -2.56
CA SER A 174 -16.96 26.23 -2.46
C SER A 174 -17.81 25.36 -3.37
N GLU A 175 -17.31 25.02 -4.56
CA GLU A 175 -18.08 24.31 -5.60
C GLU A 175 -17.25 23.27 -6.35
N ILE A 176 -17.94 22.38 -7.04
CA ILE A 176 -17.38 21.43 -7.98
C ILE A 176 -17.86 21.82 -9.37
N LEU A 177 -16.90 22.07 -10.27
CA LEU A 177 -17.18 22.42 -11.66
C LEU A 177 -17.02 21.19 -12.55
N HIS A 178 -17.98 20.91 -13.41
CA HIS A 178 -17.98 19.78 -14.32
C HIS A 178 -17.65 20.25 -15.73
N TYR A 179 -16.59 19.71 -16.31
CA TYR A 179 -16.14 20.03 -17.65
C TYR A 179 -16.19 18.81 -18.56
N LYS A 180 -16.47 19.06 -19.84
CA LYS A 180 -16.11 18.16 -20.93
C LYS A 180 -14.81 18.66 -21.53
N ILE A 181 -13.86 17.77 -21.76
CA ILE A 181 -12.54 18.08 -22.30
C ILE A 181 -12.60 17.90 -23.82
N GLY A 182 -12.11 18.89 -24.58
CA GLY A 182 -11.90 18.80 -26.01
C GLY A 182 -10.65 17.98 -26.35
N GLU A 183 -10.37 17.85 -27.65
CA GLU A 183 -9.20 17.12 -28.13
C GLU A 183 -7.89 17.85 -27.77
N ALA A 184 -6.89 17.08 -27.33
CA ALA A 184 -5.57 17.60 -27.06
C ALA A 184 -4.78 17.81 -28.36
N THR A 185 -4.01 18.89 -28.44
CA THR A 185 -3.04 19.08 -29.50
C THR A 185 -1.88 18.07 -29.28
N ASP A 186 -1.52 17.32 -30.34
CA ASP A 186 -0.50 16.25 -30.27
C ASP A 186 -0.78 15.17 -29.20
N GLY A 187 -2.05 15.02 -28.76
CA GLY A 187 -2.47 14.03 -27.79
C GLY A 187 -2.01 14.28 -26.35
N ILE A 188 -1.33 15.38 -26.05
CA ILE A 188 -0.71 15.64 -24.73
C ILE A 188 -1.05 17.04 -24.19
N VAL A 189 -1.12 18.07 -25.02
CA VAL A 189 -1.27 19.46 -24.60
C VAL A 189 -2.67 19.98 -24.93
N TYR A 190 -3.38 20.47 -23.92
CA TYR A 190 -4.67 21.12 -24.08
C TYR A 190 -4.49 22.62 -24.23
N SER A 191 -5.22 23.22 -25.18
CA SER A 191 -5.17 24.65 -25.49
C SER A 191 -6.42 25.40 -24.95
N GLU A 192 -6.36 26.74 -24.91
CA GLU A 192 -7.50 27.58 -24.56
C GLU A 192 -8.71 27.32 -25.47
N GLY A 193 -9.92 27.28 -24.88
CA GLY A 193 -11.16 26.91 -25.57
C GLY A 193 -11.42 25.40 -25.63
N GLY A 194 -10.51 24.57 -25.07
CA GLY A 194 -10.66 23.12 -25.03
C GLY A 194 -11.53 22.61 -23.86
N LEU A 195 -12.02 23.47 -22.97
CA LEU A 195 -12.86 23.10 -21.84
C LEU A 195 -14.29 23.64 -22.00
N GLN A 196 -15.25 22.74 -22.03
CA GLN A 196 -16.67 23.10 -22.02
C GLN A 196 -17.26 22.86 -20.62
N LEU A 197 -17.65 23.95 -19.94
CA LEU A 197 -18.35 23.86 -18.67
C LEU A 197 -19.77 23.29 -18.90
N LEU A 198 -20.07 22.17 -18.23
CA LEU A 198 -21.38 21.51 -18.29
C LEU A 198 -22.29 21.95 -17.16
N GLY A 199 -21.72 22.30 -16.00
CA GLY A 199 -22.44 22.73 -14.82
C GLY A 199 -21.56 22.80 -13.59
N SER A 200 -22.14 23.27 -12.48
CA SER A 200 -21.48 23.28 -11.17
C SER A 200 -22.48 22.95 -10.05
N HIS A 201 -21.98 22.50 -8.92
CA HIS A 201 -22.76 22.39 -7.69
C HIS A 201 -21.91 22.74 -6.46
N ASN A 202 -22.54 23.38 -5.49
CA ASN A 202 -21.89 23.79 -4.26
C ASN A 202 -21.70 22.61 -3.31
N HIS A 203 -20.63 22.66 -2.51
CA HIS A 203 -20.42 21.73 -1.40
C HIS A 203 -20.27 22.50 -0.07
N ILE A 204 -20.37 21.78 1.06
CA ILE A 204 -20.50 22.40 2.39
C ILE A 204 -19.16 22.58 3.13
N PHE A 205 -18.04 22.08 2.60
CA PHE A 205 -16.80 21.93 3.35
C PHE A 205 -16.04 23.26 3.57
N GLY A 206 -16.28 24.29 2.75
CA GLY A 206 -15.60 25.60 2.84
C GLY A 206 -14.09 25.52 2.59
N LYS A 207 -13.63 24.48 1.94
CA LYS A 207 -12.27 24.22 1.47
C LYS A 207 -12.32 23.10 0.44
N VAL A 208 -11.29 22.96 -0.38
CA VAL A 208 -11.19 21.85 -1.34
C VAL A 208 -11.37 20.52 -0.62
N PRO A 209 -12.37 19.69 -1.00
CA PRO A 209 -12.69 18.45 -0.28
C PRO A 209 -11.76 17.28 -0.65
N VAL A 210 -10.63 17.57 -1.28
CA VAL A 210 -9.61 16.57 -1.66
C VAL A 210 -8.44 16.62 -0.70
N ILE A 211 -8.09 15.48 -0.14
CA ILE A 211 -7.00 15.31 0.80
C ILE A 211 -5.86 14.57 0.09
N VAL A 212 -4.65 15.13 0.12
CA VAL A 212 -3.44 14.48 -0.39
C VAL A 212 -2.87 13.56 0.67
N CYS A 213 -2.65 12.29 0.30
CA CYS A 213 -1.96 11.27 1.07
C CYS A 213 -0.61 10.97 0.41
N PRO A 214 0.50 11.62 0.81
CA PRO A 214 1.80 11.33 0.25
C PRO A 214 2.35 9.98 0.78
N ALA A 215 3.17 9.30 -0.01
CA ALA A 215 3.90 8.12 0.43
C ALA A 215 4.98 8.49 1.47
N ASN A 216 5.69 9.57 1.20
CA ASN A 216 6.79 10.11 2.00
C ASN A 216 6.86 11.63 1.80
N SER A 217 7.85 12.28 2.45
CA SER A 217 8.07 13.74 2.34
C SER A 217 8.40 14.19 0.91
N GLU A 218 9.07 13.34 0.15
CA GLU A 218 9.51 13.57 -1.23
C GLU A 218 8.42 13.26 -2.26
N ARG A 219 7.33 12.61 -1.86
CA ARG A 219 6.24 12.12 -2.73
C ARG A 219 6.72 11.15 -3.80
N LYS A 220 7.69 10.32 -3.45
CA LYS A 220 8.22 9.27 -4.30
C LYS A 220 7.49 7.95 -4.07
N SER A 221 7.35 7.14 -5.13
CA SER A 221 6.89 5.76 -4.99
C SER A 221 7.76 5.00 -4.00
N GLY A 222 7.16 4.12 -3.21
CA GLY A 222 7.85 3.36 -2.16
C GLY A 222 8.99 2.48 -2.68
N PHE A 223 9.04 2.18 -3.98
CA PHE A 223 10.02 1.31 -4.60
C PHE A 223 10.75 1.92 -5.83
N GLN A 224 10.50 3.20 -6.17
CA GLN A 224 11.06 3.76 -7.41
C GLN A 224 12.59 3.76 -7.46
N ASP A 225 13.26 3.95 -6.33
CA ASP A 225 14.71 4.10 -6.27
C ASP A 225 15.46 2.76 -6.49
N ILE A 226 14.75 1.63 -6.44
CA ILE A 226 15.32 0.28 -6.61
C ILE A 226 14.77 -0.50 -7.82
N ILE A 227 14.04 0.17 -8.72
CA ILE A 227 13.52 -0.46 -9.94
C ILE A 227 14.65 -1.12 -10.76
N SER A 228 15.81 -0.48 -10.84
CA SER A 228 16.98 -1.03 -11.53
C SER A 228 17.48 -2.35 -10.96
N LEU A 229 17.34 -2.56 -9.64
CA LEU A 229 17.70 -3.83 -9.01
C LEU A 229 16.68 -4.93 -9.34
N PHE A 230 15.40 -4.59 -9.42
CA PHE A 230 14.37 -5.54 -9.88
C PHE A 230 14.64 -5.98 -11.30
N ASP A 231 15.00 -5.05 -12.19
CA ASP A 231 15.32 -5.35 -13.58
C ASP A 231 16.57 -6.22 -13.69
N ALA A 232 17.63 -5.93 -12.96
CA ALA A 232 18.84 -6.73 -12.91
C ALA A 232 18.58 -8.15 -12.38
N TYR A 233 17.80 -8.28 -11.32
CA TYR A 233 17.42 -9.58 -10.75
C TYR A 233 16.60 -10.42 -11.72
N ASN A 234 15.61 -9.82 -12.36
CA ASN A 234 14.79 -10.48 -13.37
C ASN A 234 15.61 -10.92 -14.58
N ALA A 235 16.53 -10.07 -15.06
CA ALA A 235 17.39 -10.37 -16.21
C ALA A 235 18.31 -11.55 -15.88
N LEU A 236 19.04 -11.52 -14.77
CA LEU A 236 19.95 -12.59 -14.38
C LEU A 236 19.23 -13.94 -14.19
N ASN A 237 18.06 -13.96 -13.58
CA ASN A 237 17.27 -15.17 -13.45
C ASN A 237 16.77 -15.69 -14.80
N SER A 238 16.38 -14.77 -15.71
CA SER A 238 15.97 -15.14 -17.07
C SER A 238 17.11 -15.71 -17.87
N ASP A 239 18.29 -15.09 -17.78
CA ASP A 239 19.52 -15.58 -18.42
C ASP A 239 19.88 -16.98 -17.91
N LEU A 240 19.85 -17.20 -16.60
CA LEU A 240 20.16 -18.50 -16.01
C LEU A 240 19.21 -19.59 -16.49
N VAL A 241 17.91 -19.33 -16.50
CA VAL A 241 16.92 -20.33 -16.96
C VAL A 241 17.05 -20.59 -18.46
N ASN A 242 17.33 -19.57 -19.26
CA ASN A 242 17.56 -19.74 -20.71
C ASN A 242 18.85 -20.50 -20.99
N GLU A 243 19.94 -20.23 -20.28
CA GLU A 243 21.18 -21.01 -20.38
C GLU A 243 20.95 -22.48 -20.00
N ILE A 244 20.22 -22.77 -18.93
CA ILE A 244 19.86 -24.14 -18.55
C ILE A 244 19.00 -24.82 -19.63
N ALA A 245 18.03 -24.09 -20.22
CA ALA A 245 17.19 -24.62 -21.29
C ALA A 245 18.01 -24.94 -22.56
N ASP A 246 18.93 -24.04 -22.91
CA ASP A 246 19.82 -24.24 -24.07
C ASP A 246 20.88 -25.31 -23.84
N HIS A 247 21.36 -25.48 -22.59
CA HIS A 247 22.33 -26.52 -22.23
C HIS A 247 21.78 -27.95 -22.48
N ARG A 248 20.47 -28.14 -22.48
CA ARG A 248 19.83 -29.42 -22.87
C ARG A 248 20.07 -29.76 -24.35
N ASN A 249 20.51 -28.78 -25.16
CA ASN A 249 20.87 -28.92 -26.57
C ASN A 249 22.39 -28.86 -26.76
N ALA A 250 23.17 -29.48 -25.86
CA ALA A 250 24.63 -29.54 -25.98
C ALA A 250 25.06 -30.03 -27.36
N TYR A 251 26.03 -29.35 -27.97
CA TYR A 251 26.54 -29.75 -29.26
C TYR A 251 27.51 -30.92 -29.14
N LEU A 252 27.25 -31.93 -29.94
CA LEU A 252 28.18 -33.05 -30.08
C LEU A 252 29.30 -32.63 -31.04
N VAL A 253 30.51 -32.51 -30.54
CA VAL A 253 31.70 -32.23 -31.34
C VAL A 253 32.33 -33.56 -31.76
N ILE A 254 32.53 -33.71 -33.03
CA ILE A 254 33.17 -34.85 -33.65
C ILE A 254 34.44 -34.38 -34.33
N GLU A 255 35.58 -34.83 -33.84
CA GLU A 255 36.89 -34.48 -34.38
C GLU A 255 37.42 -35.64 -35.22
N ASN A 256 38.05 -35.33 -36.36
CA ASN A 256 38.72 -36.27 -37.26
C ASN A 256 37.79 -37.41 -37.77
N ALA A 257 36.49 -37.21 -37.85
CA ALA A 257 35.55 -38.16 -38.44
C ALA A 257 34.43 -37.40 -39.18
N LYS A 258 33.93 -38.00 -40.27
CA LYS A 258 32.70 -37.58 -40.93
C LYS A 258 31.59 -38.54 -40.53
N LEU A 259 30.46 -38.00 -40.12
CA LEU A 259 29.23 -38.80 -39.93
C LEU A 259 28.36 -38.64 -41.16
N GLU A 260 27.83 -39.76 -41.64
CA GLU A 260 26.81 -39.77 -42.70
C GLU A 260 25.42 -39.64 -42.08
N GLU A 261 24.40 -39.26 -42.85
CA GLU A 261 23.03 -39.09 -42.33
C GLU A 261 22.46 -40.36 -41.72
N GLU A 262 22.86 -41.54 -42.24
CA GLU A 262 22.47 -42.84 -41.69
C GLU A 262 23.00 -43.06 -40.28
N ASP A 263 24.16 -42.56 -39.95
CA ASP A 263 24.78 -42.68 -38.63
C ASP A 263 24.06 -41.82 -37.59
N LEU A 264 23.53 -40.65 -37.98
CA LEU A 264 22.68 -39.80 -37.17
C LEU A 264 21.35 -40.48 -36.82
N GLY A 265 20.79 -41.27 -37.74
CA GLY A 265 19.60 -42.06 -37.53
C GLY A 265 19.85 -43.19 -36.51
N LYS A 266 20.95 -43.93 -36.62
CA LYS A 266 21.37 -44.98 -35.69
C LYS A 266 21.68 -44.42 -34.30
N MET A 267 22.32 -43.26 -34.22
CA MET A 267 22.61 -42.54 -32.98
C MET A 267 21.33 -42.19 -32.20
N LYS A 268 20.29 -41.71 -32.88
CA LYS A 268 18.99 -41.40 -32.25
C LYS A 268 18.27 -42.64 -31.75
N GLN A 269 18.40 -43.78 -32.44
CA GLN A 269 17.69 -45.05 -32.08
C GLN A 269 18.42 -45.88 -31.03
N MET A 270 19.76 -45.96 -31.10
CA MET A 270 20.54 -46.86 -30.24
C MET A 270 21.30 -46.13 -29.13
N GLY A 271 21.39 -44.78 -29.15
CA GLY A 271 22.19 -44.02 -28.20
C GLY A 271 23.71 -44.22 -28.29
N ILE A 272 24.19 -44.82 -29.38
CA ILE A 272 25.58 -45.17 -29.57
C ILE A 272 26.14 -44.42 -30.81
N ILE A 273 27.33 -43.85 -30.64
CA ILE A 273 28.10 -43.22 -31.76
C ILE A 273 29.32 -44.11 -31.96
N GLN A 274 29.50 -44.60 -33.20
CA GLN A 274 30.70 -45.30 -33.58
C GLN A 274 31.56 -44.37 -34.47
N VAL A 275 32.76 -44.09 -34.00
CA VAL A 275 33.72 -43.25 -34.76
C VAL A 275 34.89 -44.11 -35.25
N PRO A 276 35.44 -43.79 -36.43
CA PRO A 276 36.65 -44.44 -36.98
C PRO A 276 37.84 -44.31 -36.05
N SER A 277 38.86 -45.17 -36.24
CA SER A 277 40.11 -45.12 -35.48
C SER A 277 40.78 -43.74 -35.66
N GLY A 278 41.01 -43.08 -34.51
CA GLY A 278 41.52 -41.70 -34.45
C GLY A 278 40.44 -40.62 -34.35
N GLY A 279 39.15 -40.93 -34.49
CA GLY A 279 38.07 -40.01 -34.24
C GLY A 279 37.80 -39.84 -32.72
N LYS A 280 37.42 -38.63 -32.34
CA LYS A 280 37.06 -38.32 -30.95
C LYS A 280 35.68 -37.69 -30.92
N VAL A 281 34.88 -38.09 -29.99
CA VAL A 281 33.55 -37.52 -29.74
C VAL A 281 33.54 -36.89 -28.36
N SER A 282 33.13 -35.65 -28.26
CA SER A 282 32.99 -34.93 -27.00
C SER A 282 31.76 -34.04 -27.03
N TRP A 283 31.18 -33.82 -25.88
CA TRP A 283 30.15 -32.80 -25.75
C TRP A 283 30.82 -31.43 -25.56
N LEU A 284 30.43 -30.47 -26.35
CA LEU A 284 30.78 -29.08 -26.12
C LEU A 284 29.80 -28.56 -25.02
N THR A 285 30.24 -28.62 -23.82
CA THR A 285 29.48 -28.10 -22.69
C THR A 285 30.10 -26.77 -22.28
N LYS A 286 29.26 -25.77 -21.98
CA LYS A 286 29.68 -24.52 -21.39
C LYS A 286 29.74 -24.76 -19.86
N ASP A 287 30.92 -24.57 -19.25
CA ASP A 287 31.03 -24.58 -17.81
C ASP A 287 30.39 -23.30 -17.25
N ILE A 288 29.23 -23.44 -16.64
CA ILE A 288 28.57 -22.37 -15.92
C ILE A 288 29.16 -22.36 -14.49
N ASN A 289 29.70 -21.23 -14.09
CA ASN A 289 30.14 -21.06 -12.70
C ASN A 289 28.89 -20.83 -11.80
N ASP A 290 28.22 -21.92 -11.46
CA ASP A 290 26.99 -21.92 -10.68
C ASP A 290 27.15 -21.15 -9.37
N SER A 291 28.32 -21.25 -8.72
CA SER A 291 28.59 -20.56 -7.46
C SER A 291 28.63 -19.04 -7.61
N PHE A 292 29.23 -18.56 -8.70
CA PHE A 292 29.31 -17.12 -9.00
C PHE A 292 27.91 -16.55 -9.25
N VAL A 293 27.13 -17.18 -10.12
CA VAL A 293 25.78 -16.74 -10.48
C VAL A 293 24.89 -16.75 -9.25
N LYS A 294 24.91 -17.81 -8.46
CA LYS A 294 24.15 -17.92 -7.21
C LYS A 294 24.51 -16.81 -6.22
N ASN A 295 25.81 -16.61 -6.00
CA ASN A 295 26.28 -15.58 -5.07
C ASN A 295 25.83 -14.17 -5.51
N GLU A 296 25.81 -13.88 -6.81
CA GLU A 296 25.35 -12.58 -7.32
C GLU A 296 23.83 -12.42 -7.19
N LEU A 297 23.04 -13.46 -7.46
CA LEU A 297 21.60 -13.45 -7.23
C LEU A 297 21.28 -13.23 -5.75
N ASP A 298 21.95 -13.97 -4.85
CA ASP A 298 21.75 -13.83 -3.41
C ASP A 298 22.17 -12.42 -2.92
N ASN A 299 23.23 -11.84 -3.52
CA ASN A 299 23.68 -10.49 -3.20
C ASN A 299 22.68 -9.41 -3.64
N ILE A 300 22.14 -9.52 -4.87
CA ILE A 300 21.12 -8.58 -5.36
C ILE A 300 19.84 -8.72 -4.55
N GLU A 301 19.36 -9.94 -4.29
CA GLU A 301 18.18 -10.17 -3.49
C GLU A 301 18.31 -9.56 -2.10
N ARG A 302 19.44 -9.79 -1.41
CA ARG A 302 19.71 -9.18 -0.11
C ARG A 302 19.66 -7.65 -0.17
N LYS A 303 20.28 -7.03 -1.19
CA LYS A 303 20.24 -5.56 -1.36
C LYS A 303 18.84 -5.04 -1.63
N ILE A 304 18.02 -5.79 -2.36
CA ILE A 304 16.60 -5.46 -2.58
C ILE A 304 15.86 -5.39 -1.23
N TYR A 305 16.02 -6.40 -0.38
CA TYR A 305 15.38 -6.42 0.95
C TYR A 305 15.96 -5.33 1.87
N ASP A 306 17.28 -5.14 1.89
CA ASP A 306 17.95 -4.12 2.72
C ASP A 306 17.48 -2.70 2.37
N LEU A 307 17.40 -2.36 1.07
CA LEU A 307 17.00 -1.02 0.61
C LEU A 307 15.49 -0.77 0.74
N MET A 308 14.70 -1.84 0.84
CA MET A 308 13.26 -1.74 1.13
C MET A 308 12.95 -1.74 2.62
N ASP A 309 13.95 -1.84 3.49
CA ASP A 309 13.76 -2.02 4.94
C ASP A 309 12.89 -3.23 5.31
N GLU A 310 12.87 -4.24 4.42
CA GLU A 310 12.03 -5.43 4.55
C GLU A 310 12.82 -6.63 5.09
N VAL A 311 12.12 -7.56 5.71
CA VAL A 311 12.72 -8.77 6.25
C VAL A 311 12.53 -9.95 5.29
N ASN A 312 13.63 -10.59 4.91
CA ASN A 312 13.57 -11.84 4.17
C ASN A 312 13.29 -13.02 5.11
N PHE A 313 12.03 -13.45 5.18
CA PHE A 313 11.64 -14.60 6.00
C PHE A 313 12.09 -15.95 5.43
N ASN A 314 12.62 -15.99 4.21
CA ASN A 314 13.17 -17.20 3.60
C ASN A 314 14.64 -17.45 4.01
N GLU A 315 15.30 -16.51 4.67
CA GLU A 315 16.61 -16.77 5.27
C GLU A 315 16.50 -17.85 6.35
N ASN A 316 17.53 -18.70 6.45
CA ASN A 316 17.59 -19.76 7.47
C ASN A 316 17.55 -19.16 8.87
N TRP A 317 16.42 -19.20 9.50
CA TRP A 317 16.22 -18.76 10.88
C TRP A 317 16.57 -19.92 11.80
N ALA A 318 17.48 -19.67 12.75
CA ALA A 318 17.72 -20.69 13.77
C ALA A 318 16.40 -20.97 14.52
N SER A 319 16.08 -22.23 14.73
CA SER A 319 14.87 -22.68 15.41
C SER A 319 14.62 -22.05 16.78
N ASN A 320 15.65 -21.44 17.36
CA ASN A 320 15.66 -20.77 18.68
C ASN A 320 15.72 -19.23 18.57
N THR A 321 15.27 -18.62 17.46
CA THR A 321 15.25 -17.17 17.33
C THR A 321 14.33 -16.59 18.40
N SER A 322 14.90 -15.84 19.36
CA SER A 322 14.11 -15.20 20.42
C SER A 322 13.20 -14.10 19.86
N SER A 323 12.11 -13.81 20.57
CA SER A 323 11.20 -12.72 20.21
C SER A 323 11.92 -11.36 20.12
N LEU A 324 12.98 -11.16 20.89
CA LEU A 324 13.83 -9.97 20.83
C LEU A 324 14.66 -9.92 19.54
N ALA A 325 15.22 -11.06 19.10
CA ALA A 325 15.96 -11.12 17.84
C ALA A 325 15.06 -10.86 16.63
N LEU A 326 13.81 -11.34 16.68
CA LEU A 326 12.81 -11.05 15.66
C LEU A 326 12.46 -9.55 15.63
N ARG A 327 12.22 -8.94 16.78
CA ARG A 327 11.97 -7.49 16.89
C ARG A 327 13.15 -6.66 16.36
N ASN A 328 14.37 -7.06 16.64
CA ASN A 328 15.56 -6.37 16.12
C ASN A 328 15.64 -6.45 14.59
N LYS A 329 15.27 -7.56 13.97
CA LYS A 329 15.19 -7.70 12.51
C LYS A 329 14.09 -6.81 11.91
N LEU A 330 12.97 -6.64 12.61
CA LEU A 330 11.86 -5.79 12.20
C LEU A 330 12.09 -4.30 12.43
N LEU A 331 13.20 -3.90 13.07
CA LEU A 331 13.42 -2.51 13.48
C LEU A 331 13.39 -1.53 12.31
N ASN A 332 14.00 -1.88 11.18
CA ASN A 332 14.05 -1.00 10.01
C ASN A 332 12.64 -0.85 9.40
N LEU A 333 11.92 -1.96 9.24
CA LEU A 333 10.52 -1.94 8.80
C LEU A 333 9.65 -1.11 9.74
N GLU A 334 9.81 -1.27 11.07
CA GLU A 334 9.04 -0.51 12.07
C GLU A 334 9.34 1.00 11.99
N ASN A 335 10.60 1.39 11.81
CA ASN A 335 10.99 2.79 11.63
C ASN A 335 10.34 3.38 10.38
N ARG A 336 10.39 2.66 9.26
CA ARG A 336 9.76 3.07 8.01
C ARG A 336 8.25 3.20 8.17
N VAL A 337 7.60 2.19 8.74
CA VAL A 337 6.15 2.17 8.95
C VAL A 337 5.70 3.25 9.93
N SER A 338 6.48 3.55 10.97
CA SER A 338 6.17 4.64 11.92
C SER A 338 6.13 6.02 11.24
N MET A 339 7.01 6.27 10.27
CA MET A 339 6.93 7.49 9.45
C MET A 339 5.66 7.52 8.59
N ARG A 340 5.26 6.38 8.04
CA ARG A 340 4.03 6.24 7.24
C ARG A 340 2.77 6.42 8.09
N GLU A 341 2.80 5.89 9.31
CA GLU A 341 1.75 6.08 10.32
C GLU A 341 1.49 7.55 10.60
N ALA A 342 2.54 8.33 10.85
CA ALA A 342 2.42 9.77 11.09
C ALA A 342 1.77 10.52 9.92
N ILE A 343 1.99 10.07 8.68
CA ILE A 343 1.34 10.62 7.48
C ILE A 343 -0.15 10.23 7.47
N MET A 344 -0.45 8.95 7.67
CA MET A 344 -1.84 8.46 7.69
C MET A 344 -2.66 9.11 8.82
N GLU A 345 -2.07 9.32 10.00
CA GLU A 345 -2.71 10.05 11.09
C GLU A 345 -3.15 11.46 10.65
N LYS A 346 -2.27 12.20 9.95
CA LYS A 346 -2.61 13.53 9.42
C LYS A 346 -3.75 13.48 8.41
N VAL A 347 -3.75 12.47 7.53
CA VAL A 347 -4.80 12.28 6.51
C VAL A 347 -6.14 12.00 7.19
N ILE A 348 -6.16 11.05 8.11
CA ILE A 348 -7.37 10.70 8.89
C ILE A 348 -7.87 11.90 9.68
N LYS A 349 -7.00 12.68 10.32
CA LYS A 349 -7.41 13.90 11.03
C LYS A 349 -8.01 14.97 10.11
N LYS A 350 -7.52 15.09 8.88
CA LYS A 350 -8.14 15.97 7.87
C LYS A 350 -9.53 15.46 7.46
N ARG A 351 -9.70 14.14 7.30
CA ARG A 351 -11.00 13.49 7.05
C ARG A 351 -11.98 13.75 8.20
N LEU A 352 -11.56 13.50 9.44
CA LEU A 352 -12.38 13.78 10.63
C LEU A 352 -12.79 15.26 10.72
N LYS A 353 -11.90 16.18 10.34
CA LYS A 353 -12.26 17.60 10.26
C LYS A 353 -13.38 17.84 9.24
N ASN A 354 -13.38 17.16 8.09
CA ASN A 354 -14.43 17.25 7.09
C ASN A 354 -15.73 16.62 7.58
N LEU A 355 -15.67 15.44 8.22
CA LEU A 355 -16.81 14.80 8.87
C LEU A 355 -17.45 15.73 9.90
N PHE A 356 -16.67 16.40 10.75
CA PHE A 356 -17.21 17.29 11.76
C PHE A 356 -17.80 18.59 11.21
N ILE A 357 -17.28 19.07 10.06
CA ILE A 357 -17.94 20.15 9.31
C ILE A 357 -19.33 19.70 8.81
N PHE A 358 -19.41 18.49 8.24
CA PHE A 358 -20.68 17.91 7.80
C PHE A 358 -21.68 17.77 8.96
N LEU A 359 -21.26 17.16 10.09
CA LEU A 359 -22.12 16.98 11.26
C LEU A 359 -22.58 18.32 11.86
N SER A 360 -21.71 19.32 11.88
CA SER A 360 -22.08 20.67 12.33
C SER A 360 -23.16 21.30 11.46
N LYS A 361 -23.12 21.07 10.14
CA LYS A 361 -24.16 21.57 9.21
C LYS A 361 -25.44 20.75 9.25
N LYS A 362 -25.33 19.42 9.38
CA LYS A 362 -26.49 18.50 9.37
C LYS A 362 -27.23 18.49 10.71
N GLU A 363 -26.50 18.45 11.82
CA GLU A 363 -27.06 18.18 13.15
C GLU A 363 -26.86 19.32 14.15
N GLY A 364 -26.15 20.40 13.78
CA GLY A 364 -25.82 21.50 14.69
C GLY A 364 -24.80 21.16 15.76
N LYS A 365 -24.23 19.92 15.76
CA LYS A 365 -23.25 19.46 16.73
C LYS A 365 -21.84 19.94 16.33
N GLN A 366 -21.09 20.42 17.32
CA GLN A 366 -19.71 20.84 17.12
C GLN A 366 -18.77 19.88 17.83
N TYR A 367 -17.87 19.28 17.08
CA TYR A 367 -16.81 18.42 17.59
C TYR A 367 -15.43 18.98 17.23
N ASP A 368 -14.45 18.74 18.09
CA ASP A 368 -13.06 19.11 17.80
C ASP A 368 -12.25 17.86 17.39
N TYR A 369 -11.82 17.82 16.14
CA TYR A 369 -10.99 16.72 15.62
C TYR A 369 -9.65 16.55 16.36
N ARG A 370 -9.18 17.58 17.09
CA ARG A 370 -7.94 17.54 17.89
C ARG A 370 -8.10 16.70 19.16
N ASP A 371 -9.35 16.51 19.61
CA ASP A 371 -9.64 15.60 20.71
C ASP A 371 -9.40 14.14 20.35
N ILE A 372 -9.44 13.79 19.06
CA ILE A 372 -9.31 12.41 18.62
C ILE A 372 -7.85 12.02 18.46
N ALA A 373 -7.42 11.00 19.17
CA ALA A 373 -6.19 10.26 18.93
C ALA A 373 -6.50 9.09 17.99
N VAL A 374 -5.65 8.94 16.96
CA VAL A 374 -5.75 7.84 15.98
C VAL A 374 -4.70 6.80 16.35
N LYS A 375 -5.13 5.58 16.67
CA LYS A 375 -4.25 4.50 17.11
C LYS A 375 -4.17 3.41 16.05
N PHE A 376 -2.96 3.10 15.61
CA PHE A 376 -2.66 1.99 14.72
C PHE A 376 -2.15 0.80 15.52
N THR A 377 -2.59 -0.39 15.14
CA THR A 377 -2.14 -1.64 15.78
C THR A 377 -1.45 -2.50 14.74
N ARG A 378 -0.19 -2.85 14.97
CA ARG A 378 0.61 -3.67 14.05
C ARG A 378 -0.01 -5.06 13.86
N ASN A 379 -0.04 -5.52 12.62
CA ASN A 379 -0.53 -6.86 12.30
C ASN A 379 0.61 -7.89 12.44
N LEU A 380 1.01 -8.14 13.69
CA LEU A 380 2.03 -9.13 14.03
C LEU A 380 1.41 -10.33 14.74
N PRO A 381 1.95 -11.55 14.55
CA PRO A 381 1.67 -12.65 15.44
C PRO A 381 2.08 -12.29 16.88
N THR A 382 1.16 -12.42 17.80
CA THR A 382 1.38 -12.04 19.19
C THR A 382 1.60 -13.29 20.03
N ASP A 383 2.68 -13.32 20.78
CA ASP A 383 2.87 -14.31 21.84
C ASP A 383 1.99 -13.96 23.04
N LEU A 384 0.76 -14.50 23.03
CA LEU A 384 -0.21 -14.29 24.09
C LEU A 384 0.26 -14.84 25.42
N THR A 385 1.05 -15.92 25.43
CA THR A 385 1.57 -16.53 26.66
C THR A 385 2.61 -15.62 27.31
N GLY A 386 3.56 -15.12 26.52
CA GLY A 386 4.55 -14.16 27.04
C GLY A 386 3.91 -12.85 27.50
N LEU A 387 2.86 -12.38 26.82
CA LEU A 387 2.10 -11.19 27.27
C LEU A 387 1.34 -11.43 28.58
N ALA A 388 0.71 -12.58 28.74
CA ALA A 388 0.03 -12.94 29.99
C ALA A 388 1.00 -12.94 31.17
N ASP A 389 2.21 -13.50 30.99
CA ASP A 389 3.25 -13.48 32.02
C ASP A 389 3.72 -12.05 32.36
N VAL A 390 3.83 -11.17 31.37
CA VAL A 390 4.19 -9.75 31.58
C VAL A 390 3.08 -9.04 32.37
N ILE A 391 1.81 -9.25 32.03
CA ILE A 391 0.67 -8.63 32.70
C ILE A 391 0.63 -9.05 34.16
N VAL A 392 0.76 -10.35 34.45
CA VAL A 392 0.78 -10.86 35.84
C VAL A 392 1.93 -10.25 36.64
N LYS A 393 3.11 -10.10 36.07
CA LYS A 393 4.27 -9.49 36.74
C LYS A 393 4.11 -7.98 36.99
N LEU A 394 3.33 -7.29 36.15
CA LEU A 394 3.11 -5.84 36.24
C LEU A 394 1.80 -5.46 36.97
N GLU A 395 0.95 -6.43 37.35
CA GLU A 395 -0.38 -6.19 37.94
C GLU A 395 -0.33 -5.28 39.19
N ASN A 396 0.73 -5.38 39.99
CA ASN A 396 0.90 -4.56 41.18
C ASN A 396 1.71 -3.26 40.95
N VAL A 397 2.14 -2.99 39.72
CA VAL A 397 3.02 -1.84 39.39
C VAL A 397 2.31 -0.85 38.46
N CYS A 398 1.41 -1.36 37.60
CA CYS A 398 0.70 -0.57 36.61
C CYS A 398 -0.80 -0.58 36.83
N SER A 399 -1.50 0.46 36.35
CA SER A 399 -2.95 0.47 36.34
C SER A 399 -3.52 -0.59 35.37
N GLN A 400 -4.73 -1.09 35.67
CA GLN A 400 -5.42 -2.05 34.79
C GLN A 400 -5.57 -1.54 33.38
N GLU A 401 -5.85 -0.24 33.20
CA GLU A 401 -5.92 0.39 31.88
C GLU A 401 -4.60 0.25 31.11
N THR A 402 -3.47 0.53 31.77
CA THR A 402 -2.13 0.40 31.15
C THR A 402 -1.84 -1.05 30.78
N LEU A 403 -2.19 -2.01 31.62
CA LEU A 403 -1.98 -3.44 31.33
C LEU A 403 -2.83 -3.91 30.14
N LEU A 404 -4.07 -3.45 30.03
CA LEU A 404 -4.95 -3.78 28.93
C LEU A 404 -4.47 -3.17 27.58
N THR A 405 -3.70 -2.06 27.61
CA THR A 405 -3.07 -1.54 26.37
C THR A 405 -2.06 -2.50 25.74
N LEU A 406 -1.51 -3.43 26.51
CA LEU A 406 -0.57 -4.44 26.03
C LEU A 406 -1.28 -5.56 25.26
N LEU A 407 -2.58 -5.75 25.46
CA LEU A 407 -3.35 -6.81 24.81
C LEU A 407 -3.82 -6.35 23.42
N PRO A 408 -3.37 -7.02 22.34
CA PRO A 408 -3.63 -6.58 20.96
C PRO A 408 -5.10 -6.74 20.52
N PHE A 409 -5.92 -7.45 21.29
CA PHE A 409 -7.35 -7.64 21.04
C PHE A 409 -8.25 -6.71 21.87
N VAL A 410 -7.67 -5.89 22.76
CA VAL A 410 -8.39 -4.88 23.52
C VAL A 410 -8.34 -3.56 22.77
N GLU A 411 -9.44 -3.21 22.12
CA GLU A 411 -9.53 -2.01 21.28
C GLU A 411 -9.55 -0.73 22.13
N ASN A 412 -10.34 -0.73 23.22
CA ASN A 412 -10.47 0.40 24.14
C ASN A 412 -10.26 -0.06 25.58
N PRO A 413 -9.03 0.10 26.13
CA PRO A 413 -8.69 -0.32 27.49
C PRO A 413 -9.58 0.31 28.57
N LYS A 414 -9.91 1.59 28.46
CA LYS A 414 -10.81 2.28 29.42
C LYS A 414 -12.20 1.71 29.41
N MET A 415 -12.76 1.47 28.24
CA MET A 415 -14.08 0.90 28.08
C MET A 415 -14.15 -0.51 28.66
N GLU A 416 -13.05 -1.28 28.50
CA GLU A 416 -12.93 -2.63 29.05
C GLU A 416 -12.85 -2.61 30.60
N VAL A 417 -12.09 -1.69 31.20
CA VAL A 417 -12.08 -1.48 32.67
C VAL A 417 -13.46 -1.12 33.17
N ASN A 418 -14.19 -0.24 32.47
CA ASN A 418 -15.55 0.16 32.87
C ASN A 418 -16.55 -0.99 32.75
N LYS A 419 -16.46 -1.80 31.67
CA LYS A 419 -17.28 -3.02 31.50
C LYS A 419 -17.01 -3.99 32.65
N TYR A 420 -15.77 -4.32 32.91
CA TYR A 420 -15.37 -5.22 33.99
C TYR A 420 -15.87 -4.73 35.34
N SER A 421 -15.70 -3.44 35.67
CA SER A 421 -16.19 -2.84 36.90
C SER A 421 -17.72 -2.90 37.01
N SER A 422 -18.44 -2.74 35.92
CA SER A 422 -19.92 -2.84 35.89
C SER A 422 -20.40 -4.28 36.07
N GLU A 423 -19.68 -5.25 35.53
CA GLU A 423 -19.96 -6.67 35.68
C GLU A 423 -19.71 -7.14 37.14
N GLN A 424 -18.58 -6.71 37.72
CA GLN A 424 -18.29 -7.00 39.13
C GLN A 424 -19.38 -6.45 40.08
N LYS A 425 -19.81 -5.21 39.85
CA LYS A 425 -20.92 -4.64 40.65
C LYS A 425 -22.22 -5.42 40.50
N LYS A 426 -22.55 -5.94 39.32
CA LYS A 426 -23.72 -6.80 39.11
C LYS A 426 -23.60 -8.14 39.85
N LEU A 427 -22.40 -8.75 39.81
CA LEU A 427 -22.11 -9.99 40.51
C LEU A 427 -22.22 -9.82 42.04
N ASP A 428 -21.69 -8.71 42.58
CA ASP A 428 -21.79 -8.40 44.01
C ASP A 428 -23.23 -8.19 44.44
N LEU A 429 -24.04 -7.47 43.66
CA LEU A 429 -25.48 -7.30 43.93
C LEU A 429 -26.23 -8.64 43.90
N TRP A 430 -25.90 -9.54 42.95
CA TRP A 430 -26.50 -10.87 42.89
C TRP A 430 -26.13 -11.71 44.12
N ASN A 431 -24.86 -11.72 44.53
CA ASN A 431 -24.38 -12.46 45.68
C ASN A 431 -25.03 -11.97 46.98
N VAL A 432 -25.28 -10.67 47.15
CA VAL A 432 -26.01 -10.10 48.29
C VAL A 432 -27.48 -10.56 48.30
N ASP A 433 -28.13 -10.63 47.13
CA ASP A 433 -29.54 -11.04 47.01
C ASP A 433 -29.71 -12.55 47.30
N VAL A 434 -28.75 -13.39 46.91
CA VAL A 434 -28.73 -14.82 47.19
C VAL A 434 -28.49 -15.08 48.68
N SER A 435 -27.52 -14.37 49.29
CA SER A 435 -27.24 -14.52 50.75
C SER A 435 -28.37 -14.02 51.63
N SER A 436 -29.14 -13.02 51.23
CA SER A 436 -30.33 -12.56 51.94
C SER A 436 -31.49 -13.55 51.85
N LYS A 437 -31.65 -14.28 50.76
CA LYS A 437 -32.68 -15.32 50.58
C LYS A 437 -32.40 -16.61 51.39
N ASP A 438 -31.12 -16.96 51.57
CA ASP A 438 -30.71 -18.12 52.36
C ASP A 438 -30.85 -17.86 53.87
N ASN A 439 -30.66 -16.62 54.34
CA ASN A 439 -30.88 -16.25 55.75
C ASN A 439 -32.37 -16.23 56.12
N ILE A 440 -33.28 -16.04 55.18
CA ILE A 440 -34.73 -16.09 55.44
C ILE A 440 -35.25 -17.55 55.51
N LYS A 441 -34.58 -18.50 54.81
CA LYS A 441 -34.96 -19.92 54.87
C LYS A 441 -34.47 -20.65 56.09
N ASN A 442 -33.53 -20.13 56.86
CA ASN A 442 -32.98 -20.72 58.04
C ASN A 442 -33.61 -20.19 59.34
N GLN A 443 -34.66 -19.35 59.26
CA GLN A 443 -35.39 -18.80 60.38
C GLN A 443 -36.86 -19.26 60.48
N ASN A 444 -37.28 -20.29 59.72
CA ASN A 444 -38.59 -20.92 59.80
C ASN A 444 -38.49 -22.38 60.21
#